data_0324509daefdf84410596742e63d8f05
#
_entry.id   0324509daefdf84410596742e63d8f05
#
_cell.length_a   1.000
_cell.length_b   1.000
_cell.length_c   1.000
_cell.angle_alpha   90.00
_cell.angle_beta   90.00
_cell.angle_gamma   90.00
#
_symmetry.space_group_name_H-M   'P 1'
#
loop_
_entity.id
_entity.type
_entity.pdbx_description
1 polymer ?
#
loop_
_entity_poly.entity_id
_entity_poly.type
_entity_poly.pdbx_seq_one_letter_code
_entity_poly.pdbx_strand_id
1 'polypeptide(L)'
;MKKYVIKNADGSEQTVMRAIHNSRKEAGETLMDYICDHNEDLDVDDDDYLSPFDFVLKEVECKDVNEVITSFDSARKALGIKPNADFYVVKRKHSEKVAHLEDVARLVTDINPMHIEALIALNELFTISQAWNKEDGFVPDFSDWNQWKYFPWFKYDEDTARFVYAYTNGTPTVANANISSRLCFKTSERAEQFGKQFVDLYNAVFL
;
A
#
# COMPACT_ATOMS: atom_id res chain seq x y z
N MET A 1 6.67 5.90 -13.44
CA MET A 1 5.78 4.74 -13.76
C MET A 1 4.66 5.22 -14.67
N LYS A 2 4.32 4.45 -15.75
CA LYS A 2 3.21 4.80 -16.63
C LYS A 2 1.91 4.34 -16.02
N LYS A 3 0.97 5.26 -15.87
CA LYS A 3 -0.40 4.99 -15.41
C LYS A 3 -1.40 5.55 -16.44
N TYR A 4 -2.66 5.19 -16.32
CA TYR A 4 -3.68 5.56 -17.29
C TYR A 4 -4.85 6.22 -16.59
N VAL A 5 -5.38 7.26 -17.23
CA VAL A 5 -6.61 7.95 -16.80
C VAL A 5 -7.62 7.93 -17.94
N ILE A 6 -8.90 7.86 -17.61
CA ILE A 6 -10.01 7.95 -18.55
C ILE A 6 -10.42 9.42 -18.64
N LYS A 7 -10.48 9.96 -19.86
CA LYS A 7 -10.93 11.32 -20.13
C LYS A 7 -12.02 11.31 -21.19
N ASN A 8 -12.77 12.39 -21.31
CA ASN A 8 -13.67 12.58 -22.45
C ASN A 8 -12.88 12.65 -23.77
N ALA A 9 -13.52 12.38 -24.89
CA ALA A 9 -12.91 12.40 -26.22
C ALA A 9 -12.26 13.75 -26.57
N ASP A 10 -12.78 14.85 -26.06
CA ASP A 10 -12.23 16.20 -26.19
C ASP A 10 -11.02 16.46 -25.27
N GLY A 11 -10.66 15.48 -24.43
CA GLY A 11 -9.56 15.55 -23.48
C GLY A 11 -9.89 16.22 -22.14
N SER A 12 -11.14 16.62 -21.92
CA SER A 12 -11.59 17.16 -20.64
C SER A 12 -11.61 16.09 -19.55
N GLU A 13 -11.62 16.53 -18.28
CA GLU A 13 -11.62 15.63 -17.13
C GLU A 13 -12.97 14.95 -16.97
N GLN A 14 -12.93 13.63 -16.75
CA GLN A 14 -14.10 12.87 -16.35
C GLN A 14 -14.51 13.19 -14.91
N THR A 15 -15.80 13.31 -14.65
CA THR A 15 -16.33 13.56 -13.30
C THR A 15 -16.61 12.27 -12.52
N VAL A 16 -16.86 11.18 -13.22
CA VAL A 16 -17.25 9.88 -12.62
C VAL A 16 -16.05 8.94 -12.53
N MET A 17 -15.30 8.73 -13.61
CA MET A 17 -14.16 7.82 -13.68
C MET A 17 -12.83 8.57 -13.43
N ARG A 18 -12.63 9.06 -12.20
CA ARG A 18 -11.43 9.83 -11.84
C ARG A 18 -10.25 8.98 -11.37
N ALA A 19 -10.41 7.66 -11.35
CA ALA A 19 -9.36 6.76 -10.87
C ALA A 19 -8.14 6.75 -11.82
N ILE A 20 -6.97 6.56 -11.23
CA ILE A 20 -5.73 6.32 -11.96
C ILE A 20 -5.50 4.81 -12.00
N HIS A 21 -5.38 4.25 -13.18
CA HIS A 21 -5.21 2.82 -13.41
C HIS A 21 -3.76 2.44 -13.64
N ASN A 22 -3.36 1.27 -13.16
CA ASN A 22 -1.98 0.79 -13.27
C ASN A 22 -1.64 0.21 -14.64
N SER A 23 -2.66 -0.08 -15.47
CA SER A 23 -2.47 -0.57 -16.83
C SER A 23 -3.55 -0.04 -17.76
N ARG A 24 -3.23 -0.01 -19.08
CA ARG A 24 -4.21 0.33 -20.10
C ARG A 24 -5.37 -0.67 -20.16
N LYS A 25 -5.10 -1.93 -19.84
CA LYS A 25 -6.11 -3.00 -19.80
C LYS A 25 -7.11 -2.73 -18.68
N GLU A 26 -6.64 -2.48 -17.47
CA GLU A 26 -7.47 -2.14 -16.31
C GLU A 26 -8.33 -0.90 -16.55
N ALA A 27 -7.75 0.16 -17.12
CA ALA A 27 -8.49 1.36 -17.50
C ALA A 27 -9.58 1.07 -18.54
N GLY A 28 -9.28 0.20 -19.51
CA GLY A 28 -10.24 -0.22 -20.53
C GLY A 28 -11.38 -1.07 -19.98
N GLU A 29 -11.08 -2.00 -19.07
CA GLU A 29 -12.10 -2.81 -18.38
C GLU A 29 -13.04 -1.93 -17.56
N THR A 30 -12.50 -1.01 -16.75
CA THR A 30 -13.31 -0.04 -15.97
C THR A 30 -14.19 0.82 -16.88
N LEU A 31 -13.66 1.28 -18.02
CA LEU A 31 -14.44 2.06 -18.99
C LEU A 31 -15.59 1.25 -19.56
N MET A 32 -15.34 0.00 -19.96
CA MET A 32 -16.36 -0.87 -20.55
C MET A 32 -17.43 -1.23 -19.54
N ASP A 33 -17.07 -1.55 -18.29
CA ASP A 33 -18.02 -1.81 -17.22
C ASP A 33 -18.93 -0.59 -17.01
N TYR A 34 -18.36 0.62 -16.93
CA TYR A 34 -19.12 1.85 -16.78
C TYR A 34 -20.11 2.09 -17.94
N ILE A 35 -19.66 1.89 -19.19
CA ILE A 35 -20.53 2.07 -20.37
C ILE A 35 -21.65 1.02 -20.37
N CYS A 36 -21.35 -0.23 -20.04
CA CYS A 36 -22.35 -1.29 -19.95
C CYS A 36 -23.41 -0.98 -18.89
N ASP A 37 -22.99 -0.60 -17.70
CA ASP A 37 -23.91 -0.26 -16.60
C ASP A 37 -24.77 0.97 -16.94
N HIS A 38 -24.16 1.99 -17.59
CA HIS A 38 -24.88 3.19 -17.98
C HIS A 38 -25.94 2.93 -19.07
N ASN A 39 -25.61 2.09 -20.04
CA ASN A 39 -26.46 1.78 -21.18
C ASN A 39 -27.45 0.63 -20.95
N GLU A 40 -27.51 0.06 -19.74
CA GLU A 40 -28.30 -1.15 -19.44
C GLU A 40 -29.79 -1.03 -19.89
N ASP A 41 -30.37 0.17 -19.72
CA ASP A 41 -31.78 0.45 -20.07
C ASP A 41 -31.94 1.42 -21.26
N LEU A 42 -30.86 1.72 -22.02
CA LEU A 42 -30.88 2.67 -23.13
C LEU A 42 -30.79 1.96 -24.49
N ASP A 43 -31.52 2.46 -25.46
CA ASP A 43 -31.37 2.05 -26.86
C ASP A 43 -30.22 2.84 -27.54
N VAL A 44 -29.59 2.23 -28.56
CA VAL A 44 -28.43 2.83 -29.27
C VAL A 44 -28.75 4.21 -29.89
N ASP A 45 -30.01 4.49 -30.16
CA ASP A 45 -30.48 5.74 -30.75
C ASP A 45 -30.84 6.79 -29.67
N ASP A 46 -30.67 6.49 -28.39
CA ASP A 46 -30.91 7.45 -27.31
C ASP A 46 -29.80 8.51 -27.25
N ASP A 47 -30.16 9.76 -27.01
CA ASP A 47 -29.21 10.88 -26.93
C ASP A 47 -28.20 10.72 -25.79
N ASP A 48 -28.56 9.98 -24.73
CA ASP A 48 -27.72 9.72 -23.57
C ASP A 48 -26.89 8.42 -23.66
N TYR A 49 -27.00 7.69 -24.79
CA TYR A 49 -26.25 6.45 -25.00
C TYR A 49 -24.74 6.72 -25.11
N LEU A 50 -23.93 6.09 -24.25
CA LEU A 50 -22.49 6.26 -24.24
C LEU A 50 -21.81 5.25 -25.17
N SER A 51 -20.86 5.75 -25.96
CA SER A 51 -19.98 4.95 -26.81
C SER A 51 -18.56 4.93 -26.27
N PRO A 52 -17.80 3.86 -26.45
CA PRO A 52 -16.36 3.85 -26.15
C PRO A 52 -15.57 4.98 -26.84
N PHE A 53 -16.09 5.51 -27.95
CA PHE A 53 -15.49 6.63 -28.70
C PHE A 53 -15.66 7.99 -28.01
N ASP A 54 -16.56 8.09 -27.02
CA ASP A 54 -16.75 9.31 -26.22
C ASP A 54 -15.65 9.51 -25.19
N PHE A 55 -14.73 8.54 -25.09
CA PHE A 55 -13.66 8.53 -24.10
C PHE A 55 -12.29 8.24 -24.72
N VAL A 56 -11.24 8.69 -24.03
CA VAL A 56 -9.85 8.38 -24.38
C VAL A 56 -9.08 7.90 -23.15
N LEU A 57 -8.29 6.86 -23.34
CA LEU A 57 -7.35 6.37 -22.32
C LEU A 57 -6.02 7.13 -22.49
N LYS A 58 -5.76 8.06 -21.59
CA LYS A 58 -4.55 8.87 -21.62
C LYS A 58 -3.49 8.30 -20.70
N GLU A 59 -2.29 8.07 -21.25
CA GLU A 59 -1.12 7.74 -20.45
C GLU A 59 -0.65 8.98 -19.67
N VAL A 60 -0.40 8.81 -18.39
CA VAL A 60 0.16 9.85 -17.52
C VAL A 60 1.42 9.32 -16.82
N GLU A 61 2.43 10.13 -16.76
CA GLU A 61 3.62 9.81 -15.99
C GLU A 61 3.36 10.11 -14.51
N CYS A 62 3.39 9.08 -13.69
CA CYS A 62 3.34 9.21 -12.24
C CYS A 62 4.70 8.87 -11.65
N LYS A 63 5.05 9.55 -10.58
CA LYS A 63 6.21 9.15 -9.76
C LYS A 63 6.00 7.72 -9.25
N ASP A 64 7.09 7.01 -9.07
CA ASP A 64 7.02 5.68 -8.50
C ASP A 64 6.59 5.77 -7.02
N VAL A 65 5.95 4.72 -6.52
CA VAL A 65 5.46 4.65 -5.15
C VAL A 65 6.58 4.86 -4.14
N ASN A 66 7.77 4.34 -4.40
CA ASN A 66 8.95 4.50 -3.56
C ASN A 66 9.48 5.95 -3.50
N GLU A 67 9.12 6.80 -4.48
CA GLU A 67 9.44 8.23 -4.48
C GLU A 67 8.38 9.08 -3.78
N VAL A 68 7.13 8.60 -3.75
CA VAL A 68 5.98 9.33 -3.20
C VAL A 68 5.70 8.94 -1.75
N ILE A 69 5.79 7.65 -1.45
CA ILE A 69 5.50 7.10 -0.13
C ILE A 69 6.82 6.67 0.54
N THR A 70 7.48 7.65 1.13
CA THR A 70 8.83 7.52 1.71
C THR A 70 8.84 7.49 3.24
N SER A 71 7.66 7.64 3.87
CA SER A 71 7.54 7.72 5.33
C SER A 71 6.16 7.27 5.80
N PHE A 72 6.02 7.06 7.10
CA PHE A 72 4.74 6.77 7.75
C PHE A 72 3.69 7.86 7.48
N ASP A 73 4.07 9.14 7.55
CA ASP A 73 3.14 10.24 7.32
C ASP A 73 2.66 10.30 5.86
N SER A 74 3.54 10.08 4.87
CA SER A 74 3.14 10.00 3.47
C SER A 74 2.24 8.79 3.21
N ALA A 75 2.49 7.65 3.85
CA ALA A 75 1.66 6.46 3.77
C ALA A 75 0.25 6.69 4.35
N ARG A 76 0.16 7.30 5.54
CA ARG A 76 -1.12 7.67 6.15
C ARG A 76 -1.94 8.57 5.25
N LYS A 77 -1.29 9.58 4.65
CA LYS A 77 -1.95 10.50 3.71
C LYS A 77 -2.48 9.76 2.48
N ALA A 78 -1.70 8.86 1.89
CA ALA A 78 -2.10 8.04 0.74
C ALA A 78 -3.27 7.10 1.06
N LEU A 79 -3.33 6.60 2.29
CA LEU A 79 -4.43 5.76 2.78
C LEU A 79 -5.67 6.55 3.22
N GLY A 80 -5.58 7.88 3.31
CA GLY A 80 -6.66 8.73 3.84
C GLY A 80 -6.86 8.58 5.36
N ILE A 81 -5.87 8.08 6.08
CA ILE A 81 -5.91 7.91 7.52
C ILE A 81 -5.67 9.28 8.18
N LYS A 82 -6.71 9.82 8.80
CA LYS A 82 -6.56 11.06 9.58
C LYS A 82 -5.71 10.79 10.82
N PRO A 83 -4.90 11.78 11.26
CA PRO A 83 -4.29 11.73 12.57
C PRO A 83 -5.38 11.52 13.61
N ASN A 84 -5.29 10.47 14.39
CA ASN A 84 -6.17 10.33 15.53
C ASN A 84 -5.63 11.25 16.61
N ALA A 85 -6.32 12.36 16.86
CA ALA A 85 -5.92 13.35 17.84
C ALA A 85 -5.94 12.79 19.29
N ASP A 86 -6.62 11.66 19.47
CA ASP A 86 -6.79 11.02 20.77
C ASP A 86 -5.75 9.91 21.03
N PHE A 87 -4.89 9.59 20.06
CA PHE A 87 -3.85 8.59 20.18
C PHE A 87 -2.45 9.19 20.03
N TYR A 88 -1.81 9.44 21.17
CA TYR A 88 -0.38 9.74 21.20
C TYR A 88 0.38 8.55 21.77
N VAL A 89 1.09 7.81 20.93
CA VAL A 89 2.21 7.02 21.43
C VAL A 89 3.38 8.00 21.51
N VAL A 90 3.66 8.50 22.70
CA VAL A 90 4.79 9.38 22.89
C VAL A 90 6.06 8.57 22.74
N LYS A 91 6.74 8.79 21.64
CA LYS A 91 8.10 8.31 21.43
C LYS A 91 8.99 8.94 22.48
N ARG A 92 9.17 8.39 23.62
CA ARG A 92 10.36 8.55 24.46
C ARG A 92 10.08 8.56 25.95
N LYS A 93 10.94 7.83 26.62
CA LYS A 93 11.09 7.64 28.05
C LYS A 93 10.00 6.80 28.68
N HIS A 94 10.43 5.77 29.37
CA HIS A 94 9.64 4.79 30.14
C HIS A 94 8.66 5.41 31.16
N SER A 95 8.55 6.72 31.25
CA SER A 95 7.71 7.44 32.17
C SER A 95 6.64 8.32 31.51
N GLU A 96 6.64 8.44 30.19
CA GLU A 96 5.65 9.29 29.50
C GLU A 96 4.45 8.44 29.11
N LYS A 97 3.35 8.80 29.70
CA LYS A 97 2.07 8.13 29.57
C LYS A 97 1.54 8.22 28.15
N VAL A 98 0.97 7.13 27.71
CA VAL A 98 0.01 7.18 26.60
C VAL A 98 -1.12 8.09 27.00
N ALA A 99 -1.32 9.14 26.23
CA ALA A 99 -2.41 10.06 26.47
C ALA A 99 -3.72 9.45 25.98
N HIS A 100 -4.54 9.10 26.90
CA HIS A 100 -5.99 9.15 26.84
C HIS A 100 -6.75 8.41 25.76
N LEU A 101 -6.90 7.14 25.98
CA LEU A 101 -8.20 6.52 25.93
C LEU A 101 -8.16 5.43 26.98
N GLU A 102 -9.17 5.32 27.80
CA GLU A 102 -9.26 4.25 28.81
C GLU A 102 -9.08 2.87 28.20
N ASP A 103 -9.49 2.69 26.93
CA ASP A 103 -9.30 1.46 26.17
C ASP A 103 -7.88 1.26 25.65
N VAL A 104 -7.15 2.32 25.32
CA VAL A 104 -5.74 2.26 24.90
C VAL A 104 -4.82 2.17 26.10
N ALA A 105 -5.17 2.77 27.21
CA ALA A 105 -4.44 2.61 28.46
C ALA A 105 -4.39 1.14 28.91
N ARG A 106 -5.43 0.36 28.65
CA ARG A 106 -5.43 -1.09 28.88
C ARG A 106 -4.45 -1.84 27.97
N LEU A 107 -4.43 -1.52 26.69
CA LEU A 107 -3.50 -2.13 25.73
C LEU A 107 -2.03 -1.81 26.06
N VAL A 108 -1.77 -0.63 26.60
CA VAL A 108 -0.42 -0.16 26.90
C VAL A 108 0.07 -0.61 28.27
N THR A 109 -0.83 -0.79 29.25
CA THR A 109 -0.43 -1.30 30.57
C THR A 109 0.03 -2.74 30.55
N ASP A 110 -0.41 -3.53 29.55
CA ASP A 110 -0.05 -4.94 29.40
C ASP A 110 1.11 -5.17 28.43
N ILE A 111 1.64 -4.11 27.79
CA ILE A 111 2.80 -4.20 26.91
C ILE A 111 4.08 -4.04 27.72
N ASN A 112 5.02 -4.97 27.51
CA ASN A 112 6.37 -4.82 28.04
C ASN A 112 7.00 -3.53 27.47
N PRO A 113 7.43 -2.58 28.33
CA PRO A 113 8.02 -1.32 27.86
C PRO A 113 9.20 -1.49 26.89
N MET A 114 9.95 -2.57 27.02
CA MET A 114 11.07 -2.90 26.13
C MET A 114 10.65 -3.15 24.68
N HIS A 115 9.37 -3.50 24.45
CA HIS A 115 8.88 -3.81 23.11
C HIS A 115 8.19 -2.62 22.42
N ILE A 116 8.04 -1.49 23.10
CA ILE A 116 7.25 -0.35 22.57
C ILE A 116 7.85 0.18 21.27
N GLU A 117 9.17 0.35 21.20
CA GLU A 117 9.83 0.85 19.99
C GLU A 117 9.69 -0.12 18.82
N ALA A 118 9.84 -1.42 19.06
CA ALA A 118 9.64 -2.45 18.05
C ALA A 118 8.18 -2.47 17.54
N LEU A 119 7.18 -2.31 18.42
CA LEU A 119 5.77 -2.27 18.05
C LEU A 119 5.42 -1.02 17.24
N ILE A 120 6.02 0.13 17.57
CA ILE A 120 5.87 1.36 16.78
C ILE A 120 6.44 1.15 15.38
N ALA A 121 7.68 0.66 15.27
CA ALA A 121 8.33 0.40 13.99
C ALA A 121 7.53 -0.61 13.14
N LEU A 122 7.01 -1.66 13.76
CA LEU A 122 6.16 -2.64 13.08
C LEU A 122 4.86 -2.02 12.54
N ASN A 123 4.21 -1.15 13.32
CA ASN A 123 3.02 -0.42 12.86
C ASN A 123 3.36 0.51 11.69
N GLU A 124 4.50 1.19 11.72
CA GLU A 124 4.97 2.01 10.60
C GLU A 124 5.20 1.15 9.35
N LEU A 125 5.91 0.03 9.46
CA LEU A 125 6.13 -0.90 8.35
C LEU A 125 4.82 -1.41 7.74
N PHE A 126 3.86 -1.82 8.55
CA PHE A 126 2.56 -2.30 8.07
C PHE A 126 1.79 -1.22 7.33
N THR A 127 1.79 0.01 7.84
CA THR A 127 1.08 1.13 7.22
C THR A 127 1.70 1.53 5.89
N ILE A 128 3.04 1.59 5.83
CA ILE A 128 3.75 1.92 4.59
C ILE A 128 3.57 0.82 3.56
N SER A 129 3.70 -0.45 3.96
CA SER A 129 3.48 -1.61 3.08
C SER A 129 2.05 -1.62 2.50
N GLN A 130 1.06 -1.35 3.34
CA GLN A 130 -0.34 -1.24 2.89
C GLN A 130 -0.52 -0.13 1.85
N ALA A 131 0.12 1.02 2.06
CA ALA A 131 0.05 2.14 1.12
C ALA A 131 0.72 1.80 -0.21
N TRP A 132 1.90 1.16 -0.20
CA TRP A 132 2.57 0.70 -1.41
C TRP A 132 1.75 -0.31 -2.18
N ASN A 133 1.21 -1.33 -1.49
CA ASN A 133 0.38 -2.36 -2.10
C ASN A 133 -0.91 -1.79 -2.72
N LYS A 134 -1.52 -0.79 -2.06
CA LYS A 134 -2.68 -0.08 -2.62
C LYS A 134 -2.33 0.62 -3.92
N GLU A 135 -1.20 1.32 -3.99
CA GLU A 135 -0.74 2.01 -5.20
C GLU A 135 -0.38 1.04 -6.34
N ASP A 136 0.11 -0.16 -6.00
CA ASP A 136 0.42 -1.21 -6.97
C ASP A 136 -0.82 -2.06 -7.35
N GLY A 137 -2.00 -1.77 -6.79
CA GLY A 137 -3.22 -2.56 -6.98
C GLY A 137 -3.04 -4.01 -6.52
N PHE A 138 -2.31 -4.23 -5.43
CA PHE A 138 -2.00 -5.55 -4.90
C PHE A 138 -2.69 -5.80 -3.56
N VAL A 139 -3.53 -6.83 -3.53
CA VAL A 139 -4.12 -7.38 -2.31
C VAL A 139 -3.61 -8.82 -2.18
N PRO A 140 -2.81 -9.12 -1.15
CA PRO A 140 -2.33 -10.49 -0.95
C PRO A 140 -3.50 -11.44 -0.69
N ASP A 141 -3.71 -12.38 -1.60
CA ASP A 141 -4.65 -13.48 -1.42
C ASP A 141 -3.88 -14.75 -1.07
N PHE A 142 -4.04 -15.18 0.13
CA PHE A 142 -3.35 -16.36 0.64
C PHE A 142 -4.05 -17.68 0.27
N SER A 143 -5.22 -17.65 -0.29
CA SER A 143 -5.90 -18.80 -0.87
C SER A 143 -5.53 -19.05 -2.34
N ASP A 144 -5.00 -18.03 -3.03
CA ASP A 144 -4.57 -18.14 -4.42
C ASP A 144 -3.12 -18.62 -4.53
N TRP A 145 -2.96 -19.87 -4.99
CA TRP A 145 -1.68 -20.52 -5.25
C TRP A 145 -0.93 -19.97 -6.46
N ASN A 146 -1.59 -19.22 -7.34
CA ASN A 146 -0.99 -18.60 -8.51
C ASN A 146 -0.46 -17.20 -8.22
N GLN A 147 -0.92 -16.58 -7.13
CA GLN A 147 -0.47 -15.27 -6.72
C GLN A 147 0.82 -15.37 -5.90
N TRP A 148 1.95 -15.01 -6.51
CA TRP A 148 3.22 -14.91 -5.81
C TRP A 148 3.23 -13.73 -4.85
N LYS A 149 3.80 -13.92 -3.66
CA LYS A 149 4.01 -12.94 -2.61
C LYS A 149 5.49 -12.83 -2.36
N TYR A 150 6.06 -11.65 -2.59
CA TYR A 150 7.49 -11.39 -2.44
C TYR A 150 7.75 -10.61 -1.17
N PHE A 151 8.86 -10.90 -0.49
CA PHE A 151 9.22 -10.24 0.76
C PHE A 151 10.73 -10.09 0.88
N PRO A 152 11.22 -9.00 1.53
CA PRO A 152 12.63 -8.79 1.74
C PRO A 152 13.19 -9.76 2.78
N TRP A 153 14.39 -10.22 2.54
CA TRP A 153 15.15 -11.06 3.46
C TRP A 153 16.37 -10.30 3.94
N PHE A 154 16.67 -10.41 5.24
CA PHE A 154 17.75 -9.71 5.90
C PHE A 154 18.76 -10.71 6.47
N LYS A 155 20.02 -10.29 6.52
CA LYS A 155 21.09 -10.98 7.25
C LYS A 155 21.70 -10.06 8.28
N TYR A 156 22.14 -10.63 9.39
CA TYR A 156 22.91 -9.88 10.38
C TYR A 156 24.32 -9.61 9.85
N ASP A 157 24.77 -8.38 9.96
CA ASP A 157 26.11 -7.93 9.61
C ASP A 157 26.87 -7.65 10.91
N GLU A 158 27.89 -8.48 11.17
CA GLU A 158 28.68 -8.42 12.40
C GLU A 158 29.52 -7.13 12.48
N ASP A 159 29.95 -6.59 11.35
CA ASP A 159 30.78 -5.39 11.30
C ASP A 159 29.99 -4.14 11.73
N THR A 160 28.74 -4.05 11.36
CA THR A 160 27.84 -2.94 11.69
C THR A 160 26.91 -3.24 12.86
N ALA A 161 26.91 -4.47 13.37
CA ALA A 161 26.00 -4.97 14.40
C ALA A 161 24.52 -4.70 14.08
N ARG A 162 24.13 -4.83 12.81
CA ARG A 162 22.78 -4.54 12.29
C ARG A 162 22.34 -5.56 11.26
N PHE A 163 21.02 -5.63 11.05
CA PHE A 163 20.48 -6.33 9.89
C PHE A 163 20.59 -5.46 8.64
N VAL A 164 21.05 -6.06 7.56
CA VAL A 164 21.13 -5.46 6.22
C VAL A 164 20.30 -6.27 5.24
N TYR A 165 19.75 -5.62 4.22
CA TYR A 165 19.04 -6.32 3.16
C TYR A 165 19.99 -7.32 2.48
N ALA A 166 19.53 -8.56 2.33
CA ALA A 166 20.31 -9.62 1.71
C ALA A 166 19.80 -9.96 0.30
N TYR A 167 18.53 -10.32 0.18
CA TYR A 167 17.86 -10.65 -1.08
C TYR A 167 16.33 -10.61 -0.89
N THR A 168 15.60 -10.78 -1.99
CA THR A 168 14.15 -10.97 -1.95
C THR A 168 13.84 -12.46 -2.08
N ASN A 169 12.92 -12.93 -1.25
CA ASN A 169 12.33 -14.26 -1.38
C ASN A 169 10.87 -14.14 -1.82
N GLY A 170 10.29 -15.23 -2.32
CA GLY A 170 8.92 -15.27 -2.78
C GLY A 170 8.28 -16.63 -2.61
N THR A 171 6.97 -16.65 -2.40
CA THR A 171 6.19 -17.88 -2.32
C THR A 171 4.78 -17.67 -2.87
N PRO A 172 4.22 -18.63 -3.61
CA PRO A 172 2.81 -18.60 -3.97
C PRO A 172 1.91 -19.02 -2.80
N THR A 173 2.47 -19.70 -1.78
CA THR A 173 1.70 -20.28 -0.70
C THR A 173 1.97 -19.62 0.64
N VAL A 174 1.06 -19.82 1.57
CA VAL A 174 1.13 -19.31 2.95
C VAL A 174 1.53 -20.36 3.96
N ALA A 175 1.85 -21.55 3.51
CA ALA A 175 2.14 -22.64 4.42
C ALA A 175 3.26 -22.35 5.45
N ASN A 176 4.03 -21.28 5.23
CA ASN A 176 5.08 -20.84 6.13
C ASN A 176 4.94 -19.34 6.41
N ALA A 177 4.09 -18.98 7.37
CA ALA A 177 3.95 -17.62 7.87
C ALA A 177 5.19 -17.17 8.68
N ASN A 178 6.38 -17.38 8.15
CA ASN A 178 7.63 -16.96 8.80
C ASN A 178 7.84 -15.45 8.77
N ILE A 179 7.01 -14.74 7.97
CA ILE A 179 7.06 -13.30 7.85
C ILE A 179 5.62 -12.82 7.81
N SER A 180 5.36 -11.73 8.46
CA SER A 180 4.04 -11.12 8.49
C SER A 180 3.45 -11.05 7.07
N SER A 181 2.28 -11.64 6.90
CA SER A 181 1.48 -11.53 5.67
C SER A 181 1.23 -10.08 5.22
N ARG A 182 1.49 -9.12 6.09
CA ARG A 182 1.35 -7.68 5.83
C ARG A 182 2.59 -7.04 5.20
N LEU A 183 3.72 -7.75 5.14
CA LEU A 183 5.00 -7.27 4.62
C LEU A 183 5.40 -8.03 3.35
N CYS A 184 4.42 -8.33 2.49
CA CYS A 184 4.65 -8.92 1.18
C CYS A 184 4.17 -7.99 0.07
N PHE A 185 4.74 -8.16 -1.11
CA PHE A 185 4.61 -7.26 -2.24
C PHE A 185 4.32 -8.02 -3.52
N LYS A 186 3.81 -7.30 -4.53
CA LYS A 186 3.41 -7.83 -5.83
C LYS A 186 4.59 -8.40 -6.63
N THR A 187 5.77 -7.77 -6.53
CA THR A 187 6.95 -8.15 -7.31
C THR A 187 8.20 -8.22 -6.43
N SER A 188 9.21 -8.93 -6.94
CA SER A 188 10.53 -9.02 -6.32
C SER A 188 11.19 -7.64 -6.16
N GLU A 189 11.07 -6.80 -7.18
CA GLU A 189 11.63 -5.45 -7.20
C GLU A 189 11.01 -4.56 -6.13
N ARG A 190 9.68 -4.69 -5.91
CA ARG A 190 8.98 -3.96 -4.84
C ARG A 190 9.44 -4.37 -3.46
N ALA A 191 9.58 -5.67 -3.23
CA ALA A 191 10.09 -6.17 -1.96
C ALA A 191 11.54 -5.72 -1.70
N GLU A 192 12.39 -5.72 -2.73
CA GLU A 192 13.76 -5.22 -2.66
C GLU A 192 13.81 -3.73 -2.32
N GLN A 193 13.07 -2.90 -3.06
CA GLN A 193 13.00 -1.45 -2.83
C GLN A 193 12.54 -1.16 -1.39
N PHE A 194 11.47 -1.82 -0.95
CA PHE A 194 10.92 -1.65 0.39
C PHE A 194 11.93 -2.06 1.47
N GLY A 195 12.54 -3.25 1.32
CA GLY A 195 13.51 -3.76 2.28
C GLY A 195 14.74 -2.86 2.43
N LYS A 196 15.23 -2.29 1.32
CA LYS A 196 16.36 -1.36 1.34
C LYS A 196 15.99 0.00 1.92
N GLN A 197 14.83 0.53 1.54
CA GLN A 197 14.41 1.88 1.94
C GLN A 197 14.05 1.97 3.41
N PHE A 198 13.47 0.91 3.97
CA PHE A 198 12.98 0.90 5.36
C PHE A 198 13.77 -0.04 6.27
N VAL A 199 15.03 -0.32 5.94
CA VAL A 199 15.91 -1.21 6.72
C VAL A 199 16.05 -0.76 8.17
N ASP A 200 15.99 0.52 8.46
CA ASP A 200 16.07 1.04 9.82
C ASP A 200 14.85 0.67 10.68
N LEU A 201 13.65 0.68 10.06
CA LEU A 201 12.44 0.20 10.74
C LEU A 201 12.50 -1.30 11.02
N TYR A 202 13.04 -2.09 10.07
CA TYR A 202 13.27 -3.51 10.31
C TYR A 202 14.27 -3.76 11.46
N ASN A 203 15.34 -2.98 11.53
CA ASN A 203 16.29 -3.07 12.64
C ASN A 203 15.64 -2.73 13.98
N ALA A 204 14.76 -1.73 14.03
CA ALA A 204 14.02 -1.39 15.24
C ALA A 204 13.04 -2.50 15.68
N VAL A 205 12.65 -3.40 14.77
CA VAL A 205 11.80 -4.58 15.10
C VAL A 205 12.66 -5.77 15.53
N PHE A 206 13.86 -5.96 14.93
CA PHE A 206 14.67 -7.15 15.11
C PHE A 206 15.66 -7.06 16.28
N LEU A 207 16.09 -5.86 16.66
CA LEU A 207 17.06 -5.57 17.72
C LEU A 207 16.40 -4.95 18.94
#